data_3f57802a121c1fac1257521a8b07f447
#
_entry.id   3f57802a121c1fac1257521a8b07f447
#
_cell.length_a   1.000
_cell.length_b   1.000
_cell.length_c   1.000
_cell.angle_alpha   90.00
_cell.angle_beta   90.00
_cell.angle_gamma   90.00
#
_symmetry.space_group_name_H-M   'P 1'
#
loop_
_entity.id
_entity.type
_entity.pdbx_description
1 polymer ?
#
loop_
_entity_poly.entity_id
_entity_poly.type
_entity_poly.pdbx_seq_one_letter_code
_entity_poly.pdbx_strand_id
1 'polypeptide(L)'
;LCKALDVSAAWVDHEQVAIAIVGELAADGPIEVGLDGRSRRGLDLIPVTIPSGRPPCGPGDVVVLTGGARGVTAAVARAFAAESQPTLVLLGRSPAPGPEPVWLDGVTGEADIKRALLEHGFTHRETPAPPDLEVVYRHHIANREVADTIAGIERAGGRAVYRSIDVRDGEAVATTAEYAEQAQEI
;
A
#
# COMPACT_ATOMS: atom_id res chain seq x y z
N LEU A 1 20.30 0.45 21.83
CA LEU A 1 19.26 -0.56 21.95
C LEU A 1 17.89 0.13 21.85
N CYS A 2 16.97 -0.38 21.05
CA CYS A 2 15.61 0.13 20.94
C CYS A 2 14.66 -1.04 21.16
N LYS A 3 13.66 -0.87 22.03
CA LYS A 3 12.57 -1.85 22.24
C LYS A 3 11.21 -1.18 22.07
N ALA A 4 10.25 -1.90 21.51
CA ALA A 4 8.86 -1.52 21.48
C ALA A 4 8.13 -2.24 22.62
N LEU A 5 7.53 -1.46 23.53
CA LEU A 5 6.83 -1.99 24.68
C LEU A 5 5.33 -1.67 24.56
N ASP A 6 4.51 -2.72 24.55
CA ASP A 6 3.06 -2.62 24.64
C ASP A 6 2.65 -2.89 26.10
N VAL A 7 2.12 -1.87 26.76
CA VAL A 7 1.71 -1.94 28.17
C VAL A 7 0.18 -1.97 28.23
N SER A 8 -0.37 -2.97 28.88
CA SER A 8 -1.82 -3.10 29.04
C SER A 8 -2.43 -1.89 29.76
N ALA A 9 -3.43 -1.27 29.13
CA ALA A 9 -4.19 -0.17 29.72
C ALA A 9 -4.93 -0.55 31.01
N ALA A 10 -5.14 -1.84 31.24
CA ALA A 10 -5.74 -2.34 32.47
C ALA A 10 -4.76 -2.38 33.66
N TRP A 11 -3.46 -2.18 33.41
CA TRP A 11 -2.44 -2.15 34.45
C TRP A 11 -2.31 -0.72 35.02
N VAL A 12 -3.04 -0.42 36.08
CA VAL A 12 -3.22 0.93 36.64
C VAL A 12 -2.15 1.35 37.64
N ASP A 13 -1.29 0.45 38.12
CA ASP A 13 -0.19 0.77 39.03
C ASP A 13 0.97 1.36 38.23
N HIS A 14 0.99 2.69 38.10
CA HIS A 14 1.98 3.40 37.29
C HIS A 14 3.41 3.26 37.82
N GLU A 15 3.62 3.05 39.13
CA GLU A 15 4.95 2.84 39.67
C GLU A 15 5.50 1.47 39.24
N GLN A 16 4.69 0.42 39.34
CA GLN A 16 5.07 -0.91 38.86
C GLN A 16 5.25 -0.94 37.34
N VAL A 17 4.45 -0.21 36.58
CA VAL A 17 4.63 -0.05 35.14
C VAL A 17 5.99 0.58 34.84
N ALA A 18 6.36 1.65 35.53
CA ALA A 18 7.65 2.31 35.30
C ALA A 18 8.83 1.39 35.64
N ILE A 19 8.76 0.65 36.74
CA ILE A 19 9.77 -0.33 37.13
C ILE A 19 9.90 -1.43 36.06
N ALA A 20 8.78 -1.94 35.54
CA ALA A 20 8.77 -2.98 34.53
C ALA A 20 9.36 -2.48 33.20
N ILE A 21 9.05 -1.26 32.77
CA ILE A 21 9.63 -0.63 31.57
C ILE A 21 11.15 -0.50 31.69
N VAL A 22 11.64 0.04 32.82
CA VAL A 22 13.09 0.18 33.06
C VAL A 22 13.77 -1.19 33.11
N GLY A 23 13.14 -2.18 33.76
CA GLY A 23 13.65 -3.54 33.80
C GLY A 23 13.72 -4.18 32.42
N GLU A 24 12.72 -3.96 31.57
CA GLU A 24 12.71 -4.50 30.21
C GLU A 24 13.78 -3.86 29.30
N LEU A 25 14.05 -2.57 29.47
CA LEU A 25 15.12 -1.89 28.71
C LEU A 25 16.52 -2.43 29.06
N ALA A 26 16.70 -2.94 30.28
CA ALA A 26 17.95 -3.57 30.71
C ALA A 26 18.02 -5.08 30.41
N ALA A 27 16.90 -5.70 30.06
CA ALA A 27 16.82 -7.13 29.80
C ALA A 27 17.20 -7.49 28.35
N ASP A 28 17.87 -8.62 28.18
CA ASP A 28 18.06 -9.23 26.86
C ASP A 28 16.75 -9.88 26.38
N GLY A 29 16.64 -10.09 25.08
CA GLY A 29 15.53 -10.80 24.46
C GLY A 29 14.84 -10.02 23.35
N PRO A 30 13.53 -10.31 23.05
CA PRO A 30 12.84 -9.75 21.92
C PRO A 30 12.76 -8.22 21.94
N ILE A 31 12.72 -7.65 20.74
CA ILE A 31 12.61 -6.19 20.53
C ILE A 31 11.19 -5.71 20.85
N GLU A 32 10.18 -6.56 20.61
CA GLU A 32 8.77 -6.25 20.85
C GLU A 32 8.27 -7.07 22.03
N VAL A 33 7.78 -6.40 23.07
CA VAL A 33 7.35 -7.04 24.32
C VAL A 33 6.07 -6.45 24.84
N GLY A 34 5.09 -7.31 25.12
CA GLY A 34 3.87 -6.97 25.83
C GLY A 34 3.97 -7.21 27.34
N LEU A 35 3.51 -6.23 28.15
CA LEU A 35 3.51 -6.25 29.61
C LEU A 35 2.10 -6.00 30.12
N ASP A 36 1.58 -6.89 31.01
CA ASP A 36 0.24 -6.75 31.61
C ASP A 36 0.23 -6.76 33.14
N GLY A 37 1.39 -6.67 33.78
CA GLY A 37 1.57 -6.73 35.23
C GLY A 37 1.60 -8.15 35.80
N ARG A 38 1.30 -9.16 35.00
CA ARG A 38 1.32 -10.58 35.39
C ARG A 38 2.19 -11.42 34.49
N SER A 39 2.29 -11.03 33.22
CA SER A 39 3.01 -11.75 32.21
C SER A 39 3.87 -10.83 31.34
N ARG A 40 4.95 -11.37 30.83
CA ARG A 40 5.79 -10.83 29.78
C ARG A 40 5.60 -11.67 28.53
N ARG A 41 5.20 -11.06 27.42
CA ARG A 41 4.90 -11.74 26.14
C ARG A 41 5.78 -11.17 25.06
N GLY A 42 6.35 -12.05 24.24
CA GLY A 42 7.00 -11.69 22.99
C GLY A 42 6.16 -12.10 21.81
N LEU A 43 6.46 -11.54 20.63
CA LEU A 43 5.94 -12.03 19.37
C LEU A 43 6.91 -13.05 18.78
N ASP A 44 6.39 -14.13 18.24
CA ASP A 44 7.16 -15.15 17.54
C ASP A 44 6.45 -15.52 16.23
N LEU A 45 7.24 -15.79 15.18
CA LEU A 45 6.74 -16.23 13.89
C LEU A 45 6.74 -17.76 13.86
N ILE A 46 5.57 -18.35 13.89
CA ILE A 46 5.40 -19.80 13.76
C ILE A 46 4.96 -20.16 12.34
N PRO A 47 5.60 -21.14 11.69
CA PRO A 47 5.14 -21.66 10.41
C PRO A 47 3.74 -22.28 10.56
N VAL A 48 2.81 -21.87 9.71
CA VAL A 48 1.47 -22.44 9.66
C VAL A 48 1.26 -23.03 8.27
N THR A 49 0.79 -24.28 8.22
CA THR A 49 0.35 -24.89 6.97
C THR A 49 -1.01 -24.32 6.59
N ILE A 50 -1.07 -23.59 5.49
CA ILE A 50 -2.32 -23.09 4.94
C ILE A 50 -2.99 -24.26 4.20
N PRO A 51 -4.22 -24.66 4.57
CA PRO A 51 -4.93 -25.70 3.82
C PRO A 51 -5.12 -25.29 2.37
N SER A 52 -4.87 -26.21 1.44
CA SER A 52 -5.25 -26.02 0.06
C SER A 52 -6.77 -25.91 -0.04
N GLY A 53 -7.25 -24.84 -0.65
CA GLY A 53 -8.69 -24.57 -0.80
C GLY A 53 -8.98 -24.01 -2.19
N ARG A 54 -10.25 -23.97 -2.54
CA ARG A 54 -10.69 -23.26 -3.73
C ARG A 54 -10.45 -21.75 -3.49
N PRO A 55 -9.99 -20.99 -4.50
CA PRO A 55 -9.93 -19.54 -4.41
C PRO A 55 -11.26 -18.94 -3.94
N PRO A 56 -11.26 -17.93 -3.07
CA PRO A 56 -12.48 -17.34 -2.51
C PRO A 56 -13.30 -16.57 -3.56
N CYS A 57 -12.73 -16.29 -4.73
CA CYS A 57 -13.35 -15.59 -5.84
C CYS A 57 -12.94 -16.21 -7.17
N GLY A 58 -13.65 -15.88 -8.24
CA GLY A 58 -13.39 -16.37 -9.60
C GLY A 58 -13.78 -15.35 -10.67
N PRO A 59 -13.75 -15.76 -11.95
CA PRO A 59 -14.22 -14.94 -13.04
C PRO A 59 -15.69 -14.51 -12.81
N GLY A 60 -15.98 -13.23 -12.96
CA GLY A 60 -17.29 -12.66 -12.68
C GLY A 60 -17.46 -12.07 -11.28
N ASP A 61 -16.58 -12.41 -10.33
CA ASP A 61 -16.57 -11.75 -9.03
C ASP A 61 -15.86 -10.39 -9.11
N VAL A 62 -16.29 -9.45 -8.26
CA VAL A 62 -15.66 -8.14 -8.12
C VAL A 62 -14.98 -8.05 -6.76
N VAL A 63 -13.69 -7.73 -6.75
CA VAL A 63 -12.90 -7.58 -5.53
C VAL A 63 -12.39 -6.14 -5.43
N VAL A 64 -12.73 -5.47 -4.34
CA VAL A 64 -12.27 -4.10 -4.07
C VAL A 64 -11.00 -4.16 -3.21
N LEU A 65 -9.92 -3.52 -3.69
CA LEU A 65 -8.62 -3.49 -3.02
C LEU A 65 -8.19 -2.05 -2.74
N THR A 66 -8.10 -1.69 -1.46
CA THR A 66 -7.55 -0.38 -1.06
C THR A 66 -6.03 -0.38 -1.15
N GLY A 67 -5.45 0.62 -1.80
CA GLY A 67 -4.00 0.67 -2.05
C GLY A 67 -3.51 -0.35 -3.07
N GLY A 68 -4.41 -1.06 -3.77
CA GLY A 68 -4.11 -2.20 -4.64
C GLY A 68 -3.28 -1.89 -5.88
N ALA A 69 -3.10 -0.63 -6.21
CA ALA A 69 -2.34 -0.22 -7.40
C ALA A 69 -0.83 -0.04 -7.16
N ARG A 70 -0.34 -0.15 -5.90
CA ARG A 70 1.07 0.08 -5.56
C ARG A 70 1.56 -0.85 -4.45
N GLY A 71 2.89 -1.04 -4.38
CA GLY A 71 3.54 -1.78 -3.30
C GLY A 71 3.05 -3.22 -3.14
N VAL A 72 2.93 -3.67 -1.88
CA VAL A 72 2.54 -5.06 -1.54
C VAL A 72 1.13 -5.39 -2.05
N THR A 73 0.17 -4.46 -1.95
CA THR A 73 -1.20 -4.70 -2.39
C THR A 73 -1.29 -4.86 -3.92
N ALA A 74 -0.42 -4.18 -4.69
CA ALA A 74 -0.31 -4.41 -6.13
C ALA A 74 0.19 -5.83 -6.46
N ALA A 75 1.14 -6.36 -5.70
CA ALA A 75 1.60 -7.74 -5.85
C ALA A 75 0.47 -8.74 -5.53
N VAL A 76 -0.29 -8.49 -4.48
CA VAL A 76 -1.48 -9.28 -4.11
C VAL A 76 -2.52 -9.22 -5.23
N ALA A 77 -2.81 -8.02 -5.77
CA ALA A 77 -3.77 -7.85 -6.87
C ALA A 77 -3.38 -8.67 -8.11
N ARG A 78 -2.10 -8.66 -8.48
CA ARG A 78 -1.59 -9.46 -9.60
C ARG A 78 -1.69 -10.97 -9.34
N ALA A 79 -1.43 -11.41 -8.10
CA ALA A 79 -1.59 -12.80 -7.70
C ALA A 79 -3.07 -13.24 -7.77
N PHE A 80 -4.00 -12.41 -7.32
CA PHE A 80 -5.44 -12.66 -7.48
C PHE A 80 -5.84 -12.78 -8.95
N ALA A 81 -5.34 -11.87 -9.80
CA ALA A 81 -5.63 -11.92 -11.23
C ALA A 81 -5.11 -13.21 -11.87
N ALA A 82 -3.91 -13.64 -11.51
CA ALA A 82 -3.32 -14.87 -12.07
C ALA A 82 -4.05 -16.14 -11.64
N GLU A 83 -4.54 -16.20 -10.38
CA GLU A 83 -5.15 -17.40 -9.80
C GLU A 83 -6.64 -17.50 -10.11
N SER A 84 -7.38 -16.38 -10.07
CA SER A 84 -8.84 -16.35 -10.00
C SER A 84 -9.51 -15.51 -11.08
N GLN A 85 -8.77 -14.63 -11.75
CA GLN A 85 -9.23 -13.75 -12.83
C GLN A 85 -10.50 -12.92 -12.52
N PRO A 86 -10.64 -12.35 -11.33
CA PRO A 86 -11.78 -11.51 -10.99
C PRO A 86 -11.67 -10.12 -11.64
N THR A 87 -12.72 -9.33 -11.53
CA THR A 87 -12.62 -7.88 -11.74
C THR A 87 -12.08 -7.22 -10.47
N LEU A 88 -10.94 -6.54 -10.57
CA LEU A 88 -10.30 -5.84 -9.44
C LEU A 88 -10.59 -4.36 -9.51
N VAL A 89 -11.26 -3.81 -8.50
CA VAL A 89 -11.44 -2.37 -8.30
C VAL A 89 -10.37 -1.87 -7.35
N LEU A 90 -9.39 -1.17 -7.89
CA LEU A 90 -8.23 -0.69 -7.16
C LEU A 90 -8.47 0.74 -6.68
N LEU A 91 -8.42 0.97 -5.37
CA LEU A 91 -8.63 2.28 -4.77
C LEU A 91 -7.30 2.88 -4.32
N GLY A 92 -7.03 4.11 -4.70
CA GLY A 92 -5.84 4.83 -4.28
C GLY A 92 -6.00 6.33 -4.36
N ARG A 93 -5.12 7.08 -3.68
CA ARG A 93 -5.17 8.56 -3.66
C ARG A 93 -4.46 9.22 -4.85
N SER A 94 -3.57 8.49 -5.53
CA SER A 94 -2.92 9.00 -6.72
C SER A 94 -3.94 9.23 -7.84
N PRO A 95 -3.79 10.25 -8.70
CA PRO A 95 -4.60 10.39 -9.89
C PRO A 95 -4.63 9.11 -10.73
N ALA A 96 -5.69 8.91 -11.52
CA ALA A 96 -5.73 7.84 -12.50
C ALA A 96 -4.54 7.97 -13.47
N PRO A 97 -3.92 6.86 -13.89
CA PRO A 97 -2.74 6.92 -14.74
C PRO A 97 -3.11 7.52 -16.09
N GLY A 98 -2.29 8.45 -16.53
CA GLY A 98 -2.36 9.09 -17.84
C GLY A 98 -1.13 8.76 -18.69
N PRO A 99 -1.14 9.20 -19.96
CA PRO A 99 -0.01 9.01 -20.84
C PRO A 99 1.22 9.73 -20.27
N GLU A 100 2.36 9.05 -20.34
CA GLU A 100 3.61 9.64 -19.92
C GLU A 100 4.13 10.60 -21.01
N PRO A 101 4.76 11.73 -20.61
CA PRO A 101 5.40 12.61 -21.58
C PRO A 101 6.47 11.87 -22.37
N VAL A 102 6.55 12.12 -23.69
CA VAL A 102 7.50 11.45 -24.60
C VAL A 102 8.96 11.61 -24.15
N TRP A 103 9.30 12.72 -23.53
CA TRP A 103 10.66 12.98 -23.04
C TRP A 103 11.02 12.18 -21.78
N LEU A 104 10.06 11.48 -21.13
CA LEU A 104 10.29 10.51 -20.05
C LEU A 104 10.31 9.06 -20.54
N ASP A 105 9.97 8.81 -21.79
CA ASP A 105 9.92 7.46 -22.33
C ASP A 105 11.31 6.79 -22.25
N GLY A 106 11.36 5.62 -21.67
CA GLY A 106 12.59 4.86 -21.46
C GLY A 106 13.54 5.43 -20.39
N VAL A 107 13.24 6.58 -19.79
CA VAL A 107 14.07 7.15 -18.70
C VAL A 107 13.80 6.40 -17.42
N THR A 108 14.84 5.79 -16.85
CA THR A 108 14.78 5.01 -15.60
C THR A 108 15.80 5.55 -14.60
N GLY A 109 15.57 5.27 -13.32
CA GLY A 109 16.41 5.76 -12.25
C GLY A 109 16.04 7.16 -11.76
N GLU A 110 16.08 7.35 -10.44
CA GLU A 110 15.65 8.59 -9.79
C GLU A 110 16.40 9.83 -10.31
N ALA A 111 17.74 9.75 -10.42
CA ALA A 111 18.57 10.86 -10.84
C ALA A 111 18.27 11.31 -12.28
N ASP A 112 18.06 10.35 -13.18
CA ASP A 112 17.80 10.64 -14.59
C ASP A 112 16.39 11.16 -14.81
N ILE A 113 15.39 10.62 -14.11
CA ILE A 113 14.02 11.14 -14.13
C ILE A 113 14.00 12.58 -13.59
N LYS A 114 14.63 12.84 -12.44
CA LYS A 114 14.71 14.19 -11.88
C LYS A 114 15.42 15.18 -12.81
N ARG A 115 16.47 14.74 -13.50
CA ARG A 115 17.15 15.54 -14.52
C ARG A 115 16.21 15.88 -15.68
N ALA A 116 15.53 14.90 -16.25
CA ALA A 116 14.57 15.11 -17.32
C ALA A 116 13.41 16.02 -16.90
N LEU A 117 12.93 15.88 -15.66
CA LEU A 117 11.93 16.78 -15.09
C LEU A 117 12.41 18.23 -15.00
N LEU A 118 13.66 18.47 -14.60
CA LEU A 118 14.26 19.82 -14.57
C LEU A 118 14.41 20.41 -15.95
N GLU A 119 14.74 19.61 -16.96
CA GLU A 119 14.96 20.04 -18.33
C GLU A 119 13.64 20.34 -19.08
N HIS A 120 12.59 19.55 -18.83
CA HIS A 120 11.36 19.57 -19.63
C HIS A 120 10.07 19.79 -18.84
N GLY A 121 10.06 19.43 -17.54
CA GLY A 121 8.85 19.44 -16.72
C GLY A 121 8.49 20.78 -16.09
N PHE A 122 9.41 21.74 -16.07
CA PHE A 122 9.21 23.07 -15.51
C PHE A 122 9.41 24.14 -16.59
N THR A 123 8.56 25.14 -16.59
CA THR A 123 8.72 26.29 -17.53
C THR A 123 10.01 27.03 -17.22
N HIS A 124 10.77 27.36 -18.26
CA HIS A 124 12.15 27.91 -18.25
C HIS A 124 12.42 29.16 -17.39
N ARG A 125 11.49 29.64 -16.59
CA ARG A 125 11.64 30.93 -15.87
C ARG A 125 12.02 30.81 -14.39
N GLU A 126 11.84 29.63 -13.76
CA GLU A 126 12.20 29.45 -12.35
C GLU A 126 12.74 28.02 -12.12
N THR A 127 13.90 27.93 -11.49
CA THR A 127 14.38 26.63 -10.99
C THR A 127 13.44 26.19 -9.86
N PRO A 128 12.76 25.04 -9.98
CA PRO A 128 11.83 24.60 -8.94
C PRO A 128 12.58 24.40 -7.62
N ALA A 129 11.91 24.68 -6.51
CA ALA A 129 12.44 24.32 -5.22
C ALA A 129 12.58 22.78 -5.11
N PRO A 130 13.57 22.26 -4.38
CA PRO A 130 13.72 20.81 -4.20
C PRO A 130 12.45 20.06 -3.77
N PRO A 131 11.58 20.61 -2.89
CA PRO A 131 10.31 19.97 -2.56
C PRO A 131 9.35 19.83 -3.74
N ASP A 132 9.32 20.81 -4.66
CA ASP A 132 8.43 20.80 -5.83
C ASP A 132 8.86 19.73 -6.83
N LEU A 133 10.17 19.59 -7.06
CA LEU A 133 10.73 18.52 -7.88
C LEU A 133 10.40 17.15 -7.31
N GLU A 134 10.49 16.98 -6.01
CA GLU A 134 10.17 15.72 -5.34
C GLU A 134 8.68 15.36 -5.49
N VAL A 135 7.77 16.32 -5.37
CA VAL A 135 6.33 16.12 -5.58
C VAL A 135 6.04 15.65 -7.00
N VAL A 136 6.63 16.34 -8.02
CA VAL A 136 6.43 15.98 -9.42
C VAL A 136 7.06 14.62 -9.73
N TYR A 137 8.25 14.33 -9.22
CA TYR A 137 8.89 13.03 -9.34
C TYR A 137 8.00 11.90 -8.79
N ARG A 138 7.50 12.04 -7.56
CA ARG A 138 6.60 11.04 -6.94
C ARG A 138 5.31 10.85 -7.71
N HIS A 139 4.79 11.90 -8.32
CA HIS A 139 3.62 11.81 -9.18
C HIS A 139 3.88 10.92 -10.40
N HIS A 140 5.01 11.12 -11.10
CA HIS A 140 5.36 10.29 -12.26
C HIS A 140 5.65 8.83 -11.88
N ILE A 141 6.33 8.60 -10.76
CA ILE A 141 6.54 7.23 -10.25
C ILE A 141 5.20 6.57 -9.91
N ALA A 142 4.29 7.28 -9.23
CA ALA A 142 2.97 6.76 -8.93
C ALA A 142 2.18 6.41 -10.19
N ASN A 143 2.24 7.27 -11.22
CA ASN A 143 1.61 7.03 -12.52
C ASN A 143 2.11 5.73 -13.17
N ARG A 144 3.44 5.53 -13.21
CA ARG A 144 4.06 4.30 -13.75
C ARG A 144 3.64 3.06 -12.96
N GLU A 145 3.72 3.12 -11.63
CA GLU A 145 3.36 1.98 -10.76
C GLU A 145 1.89 1.56 -10.92
N VAL A 146 0.98 2.54 -10.99
CA VAL A 146 -0.45 2.26 -11.19
C VAL A 146 -0.68 1.68 -12.59
N ALA A 147 -0.11 2.28 -13.65
CA ALA A 147 -0.25 1.79 -15.02
C ALA A 147 0.31 0.36 -15.17
N ASP A 148 1.50 0.09 -14.62
CA ASP A 148 2.11 -1.23 -14.67
C ASP A 148 1.32 -2.28 -13.89
N THR A 149 0.69 -1.89 -12.78
CA THR A 149 -0.17 -2.78 -12.00
C THR A 149 -1.42 -3.17 -12.79
N ILE A 150 -2.09 -2.20 -13.41
CA ILE A 150 -3.26 -2.44 -14.27
C ILE A 150 -2.87 -3.39 -15.42
N ALA A 151 -1.83 -3.03 -16.17
CA ALA A 151 -1.34 -3.86 -17.28
C ALA A 151 -0.92 -5.27 -16.82
N GLY A 152 -0.35 -5.40 -15.62
CA GLY A 152 0.02 -6.69 -15.03
C GLY A 152 -1.18 -7.57 -14.70
N ILE A 153 -2.26 -6.99 -14.18
CA ILE A 153 -3.53 -7.68 -13.91
C ILE A 153 -4.17 -8.15 -15.22
N GLU A 154 -4.24 -7.28 -16.22
CA GLU A 154 -4.84 -7.59 -17.52
C GLU A 154 -4.04 -8.69 -18.26
N ARG A 155 -2.71 -8.63 -18.23
CA ARG A 155 -1.86 -9.70 -18.79
C ARG A 155 -2.06 -11.05 -18.09
N ALA A 156 -2.43 -11.05 -16.82
CA ALA A 156 -2.76 -12.26 -16.07
C ALA A 156 -4.19 -12.79 -16.33
N GLY A 157 -4.98 -12.09 -17.16
CA GLY A 157 -6.33 -12.49 -17.54
C GLY A 157 -7.44 -11.93 -16.63
N GLY A 158 -7.09 -11.13 -15.62
CA GLY A 158 -8.05 -10.38 -14.81
C GLY A 158 -8.47 -9.07 -15.48
N ARG A 159 -9.46 -8.39 -14.89
CA ARG A 159 -9.86 -7.03 -15.28
C ARG A 159 -9.49 -6.07 -14.15
N ALA A 160 -8.95 -4.89 -14.48
CA ALA A 160 -8.61 -3.88 -13.50
C ALA A 160 -9.35 -2.57 -13.75
N VAL A 161 -9.92 -2.00 -12.70
CA VAL A 161 -10.50 -0.65 -12.71
C VAL A 161 -9.84 0.15 -11.58
N TYR A 162 -9.19 1.26 -11.91
CA TYR A 162 -8.60 2.14 -10.91
C TYR A 162 -9.50 3.33 -10.61
N ARG A 163 -9.67 3.62 -9.32
CA ARG A 163 -10.41 4.79 -8.83
C ARG A 163 -9.51 5.61 -7.91
N SER A 164 -9.35 6.89 -8.27
CA SER A 164 -8.65 7.85 -7.44
C SER A 164 -9.60 8.40 -6.38
N ILE A 165 -9.54 7.82 -5.19
CA ILE A 165 -10.35 8.26 -4.03
C ILE A 165 -9.53 8.23 -2.74
N ASP A 166 -9.94 9.04 -1.78
CA ASP A 166 -9.51 8.89 -0.38
C ASP A 166 -10.51 7.98 0.35
N VAL A 167 -10.06 6.83 0.82
CA VAL A 167 -10.92 5.86 1.54
C VAL A 167 -11.44 6.37 2.88
N ARG A 168 -10.99 7.53 3.34
CA ARG A 168 -11.56 8.23 4.52
C ARG A 168 -12.83 9.01 4.17
N ASP A 169 -13.07 9.25 2.89
CA ASP A 169 -14.31 9.85 2.38
C ASP A 169 -15.35 8.74 2.18
N GLY A 170 -16.29 8.67 3.13
CA GLY A 170 -17.35 7.64 3.14
C GLY A 170 -18.29 7.72 1.94
N GLU A 171 -18.56 8.92 1.40
CA GLU A 171 -19.41 9.11 0.22
C GLU A 171 -18.72 8.59 -1.04
N ALA A 172 -17.43 8.90 -1.23
CA ALA A 172 -16.63 8.37 -2.34
C ALA A 172 -16.52 6.84 -2.29
N VAL A 173 -16.39 6.25 -1.09
CA VAL A 173 -16.38 4.80 -0.92
C VAL A 173 -17.73 4.18 -1.24
N ALA A 174 -18.85 4.77 -0.79
CA ALA A 174 -20.20 4.28 -1.09
C ALA A 174 -20.47 4.28 -2.61
N THR A 175 -20.17 5.37 -3.30
CA THR A 175 -20.30 5.46 -4.77
C THR A 175 -19.45 4.41 -5.49
N THR A 176 -18.29 4.06 -4.93
CA THR A 176 -17.45 3.01 -5.51
C THR A 176 -18.02 1.62 -5.28
N ALA A 177 -18.68 1.37 -4.15
CA ALA A 177 -19.35 0.11 -3.87
C ALA A 177 -20.53 -0.11 -4.85
N GLU A 178 -21.35 0.92 -5.09
CA GLU A 178 -22.42 0.90 -6.10
C GLU A 178 -21.88 0.60 -7.51
N TYR A 179 -20.73 1.19 -7.88
CA TYR A 179 -20.07 0.89 -9.13
C TYR A 179 -19.59 -0.58 -9.21
N ALA A 180 -19.07 -1.12 -8.11
CA ALA A 180 -18.62 -2.49 -8.06
C ALA A 180 -19.79 -3.49 -8.23
N GLU A 181 -20.96 -3.19 -7.64
CA GLU A 181 -22.18 -3.97 -7.83
C GLU A 181 -22.64 -3.95 -9.29
N GLN A 182 -22.66 -2.79 -9.93
CA GLN A 182 -22.99 -2.65 -11.35
C GLN A 182 -22.00 -3.36 -12.28
N ALA A 183 -20.73 -3.44 -11.90
CA ALA A 183 -19.69 -4.13 -12.68
C ALA A 183 -19.82 -5.67 -12.65
N GLN A 184 -20.64 -6.23 -11.75
CA GLN A 184 -20.99 -7.66 -11.73
C GLN A 184 -22.07 -8.02 -12.77
N GLU A 185 -22.84 -7.04 -13.22
CA GLU A 185 -23.97 -7.28 -14.14
C GLU A 185 -23.57 -7.22 -15.62
N ILE A 186 -22.29 -6.94 -15.94
CA ILE A 186 -21.71 -6.81 -17.28
C ILE A 186 -20.77 -7.99 -17.58
#